data_90dad026142f8dae0cb7a22eb2a25ca1
#
_entry.id   90dad026142f8dae0cb7a22eb2a25ca1
#
_cell.length_a   1.000
_cell.length_b   1.000
_cell.length_c   1.000
_cell.angle_alpha   90.00
_cell.angle_beta   90.00
_cell.angle_gamma   90.00
#
_symmetry.space_group_name_H-M   'P 1'
#
loop_
_entity.id
_entity.type
_entity.pdbx_description
1 polymer ?
#
loop_
_entity_poly.entity_id
_entity_poly.type
_entity_poly.pdbx_seq_one_letter_code
_entity_poly.pdbx_strand_id
1 'polypeptide(L)'
;MEFMRAISIVFVVIHVYWFCYRAFVDAGINIGVVDKILLNFQRTAGLFSNLLVTKVFAVIFLALSCLGTKGVKNQKMTWRKIYTAFLSGLVLFFMNWWMLDLPFNPTVNAAIYTVTLTAGYILLLMSGVWISRMLKHNLMEDVFNTANESFMQETRFMENEYSVNLPTKFVYQGKEWDGWINVVNVFRASIVLGTPGSGKSYAVVNNYIKQQIEKSFAMYIYDYKFPDLSEIAYNHLLKHKEHYKVKPEFYVINFDDPRRSHRCNPINPKFMVDISDAYESAYTIMLNLNKTWIQKQGDFFVESPIILLAAIIWYLRIYKDGKYCTFPHAIEFLNKPYADIFTILTSYPSLENYLSPFMDAWQSGAQDQLQGQIASAKIPLSRMISPQLYWVMTGDDFTLDLNNPEQPKILCVGNNPDRQNIYSAALGLYNSRIVKLVNKKGQLKSSIIIDELPTIYFRGIDNLIAVSYTHLRAHET
;
A
#
# COMPACT_ATOMS: atom_id res chain seq x y z
N MET A 1 -12.80 -24.77 -1.16
CA MET A 1 -13.97 -24.86 -2.04
C MET A 1 -13.69 -25.60 -3.33
N GLU A 2 -12.59 -25.33 -4.01
CA GLU A 2 -12.13 -26.11 -5.18
C GLU A 2 -11.93 -27.60 -4.87
N PHE A 3 -11.38 -27.90 -3.70
CA PHE A 3 -11.22 -29.29 -3.24
C PHE A 3 -12.55 -30.04 -3.12
N MET A 4 -13.61 -29.42 -2.58
CA MET A 4 -14.93 -30.04 -2.50
C MET A 4 -15.56 -30.27 -3.88
N ARG A 5 -15.31 -29.35 -4.82
CA ARG A 5 -15.73 -29.53 -6.22
C ARG A 5 -15.00 -30.69 -6.89
N ALA A 6 -13.68 -30.76 -6.66
CA ALA A 6 -12.88 -31.86 -7.19
C ALA A 6 -13.39 -33.23 -6.67
N ILE A 7 -13.68 -33.35 -5.37
CA ILE A 7 -14.27 -34.56 -4.79
C ILE A 7 -15.60 -34.88 -5.46
N SER A 8 -16.50 -33.90 -5.63
CA SER A 8 -17.79 -34.11 -6.30
C SER A 8 -17.62 -34.66 -7.73
N ILE A 9 -16.67 -34.08 -8.50
CA ILE A 9 -16.37 -34.56 -9.86
C ILE A 9 -15.81 -35.98 -9.83
N VAL A 10 -14.92 -36.28 -8.90
CA VAL A 10 -14.37 -37.62 -8.73
C VAL A 10 -15.49 -38.65 -8.45
N PHE A 11 -16.45 -38.30 -7.59
CA PHE A 11 -17.62 -39.16 -7.35
C PHE A 11 -18.45 -39.40 -8.62
N VAL A 12 -18.66 -38.40 -9.47
CA VAL A 12 -19.36 -38.52 -10.73
C VAL A 12 -18.59 -39.42 -11.71
N VAL A 13 -17.27 -39.23 -11.81
CA VAL A 13 -16.42 -40.05 -12.70
C VAL A 13 -16.43 -41.51 -12.26
N ILE A 14 -16.26 -41.78 -10.96
CA ILE A 14 -16.29 -43.13 -10.42
C ILE A 14 -17.69 -43.76 -10.59
N HIS A 15 -18.74 -42.94 -10.39
CA HIS A 15 -20.13 -43.40 -10.62
C HIS A 15 -20.34 -43.89 -12.06
N VAL A 16 -19.89 -43.11 -13.05
CA VAL A 16 -19.98 -43.48 -14.47
C VAL A 16 -19.18 -44.77 -14.72
N TYR A 17 -17.93 -44.83 -14.23
CA TYR A 17 -17.10 -46.01 -14.38
C TYR A 17 -17.77 -47.28 -13.82
N TRP A 18 -18.34 -47.20 -12.62
CA TRP A 18 -18.94 -48.33 -11.92
C TRP A 18 -20.25 -48.83 -12.56
N PHE A 19 -21.17 -47.92 -12.84
CA PHE A 19 -22.50 -48.30 -13.37
C PHE A 19 -22.50 -48.51 -14.89
N CYS A 20 -21.52 -48.00 -15.61
CA CYS A 20 -21.31 -48.27 -17.03
C CYS A 20 -20.18 -49.31 -17.27
N TYR A 21 -19.83 -50.12 -16.28
CA TYR A 21 -18.66 -51.02 -16.30
C TYR A 21 -18.57 -51.91 -17.54
N ARG A 22 -19.72 -52.47 -18.04
CA ARG A 22 -19.76 -53.26 -19.27
C ARG A 22 -19.18 -52.54 -20.48
N ALA A 23 -19.52 -51.26 -20.64
CA ALA A 23 -19.01 -50.46 -21.74
C ALA A 23 -17.49 -50.25 -21.66
N PHE A 24 -16.94 -50.10 -20.44
CA PHE A 24 -15.49 -49.96 -20.22
C PHE A 24 -14.74 -51.28 -20.47
N VAL A 25 -15.34 -52.43 -20.13
CA VAL A 25 -14.78 -53.73 -20.45
C VAL A 25 -14.77 -54.01 -21.96
N ASP A 26 -15.88 -53.68 -22.65
CA ASP A 26 -16.00 -53.83 -24.11
C ASP A 26 -14.99 -52.90 -24.84
N ALA A 27 -14.67 -51.74 -24.28
CA ALA A 27 -13.68 -50.82 -24.80
C ALA A 27 -12.23 -51.16 -24.41
N GLY A 28 -11.99 -52.20 -23.58
CA GLY A 28 -10.65 -52.57 -23.10
C GLY A 28 -10.01 -51.57 -22.11
N ILE A 29 -10.80 -50.75 -21.45
CA ILE A 29 -10.35 -49.69 -20.53
C ILE A 29 -10.65 -50.06 -19.06
N ASN A 30 -10.62 -51.29 -18.68
CA ASN A 30 -10.82 -51.71 -17.30
C ASN A 30 -9.51 -51.69 -16.50
N ILE A 31 -9.55 -51.15 -15.28
CA ILE A 31 -8.39 -50.99 -14.39
C ILE A 31 -8.60 -51.90 -13.15
N GLY A 32 -7.98 -53.06 -13.12
CA GLY A 32 -8.20 -54.07 -12.08
C GLY A 32 -7.85 -53.62 -10.64
N VAL A 33 -7.00 -52.64 -10.46
CA VAL A 33 -6.72 -52.04 -9.14
C VAL A 33 -7.89 -51.16 -8.68
N VAL A 34 -8.48 -50.40 -9.58
CA VAL A 34 -9.66 -49.56 -9.29
C VAL A 34 -10.85 -50.43 -8.95
N ASP A 35 -11.05 -51.54 -9.68
CA ASP A 35 -12.14 -52.47 -9.43
C ASP A 35 -12.10 -53.08 -8.03
N LYS A 36 -10.91 -53.50 -7.56
CA LYS A 36 -10.72 -54.04 -6.20
C LYS A 36 -11.00 -52.98 -5.13
N ILE A 37 -10.56 -51.74 -5.34
CA ILE A 37 -10.80 -50.63 -4.41
C ILE A 37 -12.30 -50.34 -4.33
N LEU A 38 -12.99 -50.23 -5.45
CA LEU A 38 -14.42 -49.96 -5.50
C LEU A 38 -15.27 -51.06 -4.90
N LEU A 39 -14.91 -52.32 -5.12
CA LEU A 39 -15.54 -53.48 -4.46
C LEU A 39 -15.40 -53.41 -2.93
N ASN A 40 -14.24 -53.02 -2.43
CA ASN A 40 -14.05 -52.84 -0.99
C ASN A 40 -14.91 -51.68 -0.45
N PHE A 41 -14.97 -50.55 -1.15
CA PHE A 41 -15.85 -49.43 -0.76
C PHE A 41 -17.33 -49.81 -0.78
N GLN A 42 -17.76 -50.62 -1.75
CA GLN A 42 -19.12 -51.10 -1.79
C GLN A 42 -19.44 -51.99 -0.57
N ARG A 43 -18.53 -52.89 -0.19
CA ARG A 43 -18.72 -53.81 0.94
C ARG A 43 -18.65 -53.14 2.29
N THR A 44 -17.77 -52.15 2.47
CA THR A 44 -17.49 -51.55 3.78
C THR A 44 -18.39 -50.35 4.06
N ALA A 45 -18.64 -49.48 3.07
CA ALA A 45 -19.36 -48.21 3.24
C ALA A 45 -20.74 -48.19 2.56
N GLY A 46 -21.13 -49.25 1.84
CA GLY A 46 -22.36 -49.25 1.06
C GLY A 46 -22.39 -48.24 -0.10
N LEU A 47 -21.27 -47.57 -0.33
CA LEU A 47 -21.07 -46.65 -1.47
C LEU A 47 -21.08 -47.49 -2.76
N PHE A 48 -21.71 -47.02 -3.81
CA PHE A 48 -21.86 -47.77 -5.09
C PHE A 48 -22.78 -49.00 -5.05
N SER A 49 -23.46 -49.28 -3.93
CA SER A 49 -24.48 -50.31 -3.88
C SER A 49 -25.77 -49.93 -4.61
N ASN A 50 -26.08 -48.64 -4.63
CA ASN A 50 -27.25 -48.09 -5.30
C ASN A 50 -26.87 -46.83 -6.08
N LEU A 51 -27.44 -46.69 -7.27
CA LEU A 51 -27.24 -45.61 -8.21
C LEU A 51 -27.59 -44.22 -7.57
N LEU A 52 -28.59 -44.18 -6.70
CA LEU A 52 -28.99 -42.96 -6.01
C LEU A 52 -27.98 -42.50 -4.95
N VAL A 53 -27.39 -43.43 -4.21
CA VAL A 53 -26.48 -43.13 -3.10
C VAL A 53 -25.28 -42.30 -3.59
N THR A 54 -24.61 -42.80 -4.62
CA THR A 54 -23.45 -42.10 -5.21
C THR A 54 -23.77 -40.71 -5.79
N LYS A 55 -24.96 -40.58 -6.42
CA LYS A 55 -25.43 -39.29 -6.93
C LYS A 55 -25.72 -38.30 -5.81
N VAL A 56 -26.30 -38.75 -4.70
CA VAL A 56 -26.56 -37.92 -3.53
C VAL A 56 -25.24 -37.42 -2.93
N PHE A 57 -24.25 -38.26 -2.75
CA PHE A 57 -22.93 -37.83 -2.27
C PHE A 57 -22.28 -36.83 -3.21
N ALA A 58 -22.33 -37.03 -4.51
CA ALA A 58 -21.80 -36.04 -5.48
C ALA A 58 -22.49 -34.67 -5.35
N VAL A 59 -23.82 -34.65 -5.17
CA VAL A 59 -24.59 -33.41 -5.01
C VAL A 59 -24.30 -32.73 -3.67
N ILE A 60 -24.10 -33.48 -2.58
CA ILE A 60 -23.74 -32.92 -1.27
C ILE A 60 -22.40 -32.15 -1.37
N PHE A 61 -21.37 -32.78 -1.94
CA PHE A 61 -20.07 -32.13 -2.14
C PHE A 61 -20.17 -30.95 -3.11
N LEU A 62 -21.02 -31.04 -4.14
CA LEU A 62 -21.31 -29.96 -5.04
C LEU A 62 -21.94 -28.77 -4.31
N ALA A 63 -22.95 -29.00 -3.49
CA ALA A 63 -23.63 -28.00 -2.70
C ALA A 63 -22.66 -27.27 -1.73
N LEU A 64 -21.82 -28.05 -1.03
CA LEU A 64 -20.77 -27.50 -0.16
C LEU A 64 -19.79 -26.64 -0.96
N SER A 65 -19.43 -27.01 -2.20
CA SER A 65 -18.57 -26.22 -3.05
C SER A 65 -19.17 -24.87 -3.46
N CYS A 66 -20.50 -24.81 -3.59
CA CYS A 66 -21.22 -23.60 -3.98
C CYS A 66 -21.30 -22.56 -2.84
N LEU A 67 -21.18 -22.97 -1.57
CA LEU A 67 -21.19 -22.04 -0.43
C LEU A 67 -20.03 -21.03 -0.42
N GLY A 68 -18.93 -21.34 -1.12
CA GLY A 68 -17.76 -20.48 -1.19
C GLY A 68 -17.77 -19.41 -2.28
N THR A 69 -18.80 -19.30 -3.08
CA THR A 69 -18.88 -18.30 -4.15
C THR A 69 -19.06 -16.90 -3.59
N LYS A 70 -18.35 -15.90 -4.20
CA LYS A 70 -18.49 -14.48 -3.82
C LYS A 70 -19.84 -13.96 -4.32
N GLY A 71 -20.50 -13.12 -3.52
CA GLY A 71 -21.71 -12.40 -3.92
C GLY A 71 -21.38 -11.40 -5.04
N VAL A 72 -22.14 -11.42 -6.11
CA VAL A 72 -21.97 -10.48 -7.24
C VAL A 72 -23.37 -10.10 -7.73
N LYS A 73 -23.63 -8.79 -7.85
CA LYS A 73 -24.89 -8.29 -8.40
C LYS A 73 -24.91 -8.56 -9.91
N ASN A 74 -25.91 -9.31 -10.37
CA ASN A 74 -26.14 -9.53 -11.80
C ASN A 74 -27.60 -9.20 -12.13
N GLN A 75 -27.83 -8.05 -12.74
CA GLN A 75 -29.15 -7.51 -13.08
C GLN A 75 -29.98 -8.40 -14.01
N LYS A 76 -29.35 -9.35 -14.71
CA LYS A 76 -30.03 -10.24 -15.67
C LYS A 76 -30.50 -11.55 -15.05
N MET A 77 -30.26 -11.79 -13.77
CA MET A 77 -30.62 -13.03 -13.10
C MET A 77 -31.94 -12.92 -12.37
N THR A 78 -32.86 -13.81 -12.72
CA THR A 78 -34.20 -13.91 -12.10
C THR A 78 -34.38 -15.27 -11.44
N TRP A 79 -35.13 -15.34 -10.34
CA TRP A 79 -35.46 -16.57 -9.64
C TRP A 79 -36.05 -17.63 -10.58
N ARG A 80 -36.86 -17.24 -11.56
CA ARG A 80 -37.42 -18.17 -12.55
C ARG A 80 -36.35 -18.93 -13.32
N LYS A 81 -35.32 -18.26 -13.81
CA LYS A 81 -34.20 -18.90 -14.51
C LYS A 81 -33.40 -19.86 -13.61
N ILE A 82 -33.24 -19.50 -12.35
CA ILE A 82 -32.54 -20.33 -11.37
C ILE A 82 -33.33 -21.61 -11.10
N TYR A 83 -34.63 -21.49 -10.80
CA TYR A 83 -35.49 -22.64 -10.53
C TYR A 83 -35.62 -23.56 -11.76
N THR A 84 -35.77 -23.03 -12.97
CA THR A 84 -35.81 -23.85 -14.18
C THR A 84 -34.52 -24.62 -14.40
N ALA A 85 -33.35 -23.97 -14.22
CA ALA A 85 -32.06 -24.65 -14.35
C ALA A 85 -31.86 -25.71 -13.25
N PHE A 86 -32.28 -25.42 -12.02
CA PHE A 86 -32.18 -26.35 -10.88
C PHE A 86 -33.07 -27.58 -11.08
N LEU A 87 -34.34 -27.39 -11.42
CA LEU A 87 -35.28 -28.51 -11.62
C LEU A 87 -34.90 -29.36 -12.84
N SER A 88 -34.54 -28.75 -13.96
CA SER A 88 -34.06 -29.49 -15.13
C SER A 88 -32.77 -30.24 -14.84
N GLY A 89 -31.86 -29.61 -14.04
CA GLY A 89 -30.65 -30.29 -13.58
C GLY A 89 -30.94 -31.48 -12.69
N LEU A 90 -31.88 -31.37 -11.75
CA LEU A 90 -32.32 -32.51 -10.91
C LEU A 90 -32.90 -33.66 -11.74
N VAL A 91 -33.79 -33.35 -12.68
CA VAL A 91 -34.41 -34.37 -13.53
C VAL A 91 -33.35 -35.09 -14.38
N LEU A 92 -32.49 -34.36 -15.06
CA LEU A 92 -31.43 -34.94 -15.90
C LEU A 92 -30.40 -35.72 -15.09
N PHE A 93 -30.10 -35.30 -13.87
CA PHE A 93 -29.10 -35.96 -13.03
C PHE A 93 -29.62 -37.20 -12.32
N PHE A 94 -30.84 -37.18 -11.80
CA PHE A 94 -31.40 -38.27 -11.00
C PHE A 94 -32.27 -39.23 -11.80
N MET A 95 -33.05 -38.79 -12.78
CA MET A 95 -34.06 -39.59 -13.47
C MET A 95 -33.57 -40.22 -14.77
N ASN A 96 -32.27 -40.32 -14.99
CA ASN A 96 -31.68 -40.90 -16.22
C ASN A 96 -31.34 -42.38 -16.11
N TRP A 97 -31.73 -43.09 -15.01
CA TRP A 97 -31.39 -44.48 -14.75
C TRP A 97 -31.87 -45.45 -15.85
N TRP A 98 -33.03 -45.23 -16.47
CA TRP A 98 -33.61 -46.03 -17.55
C TRP A 98 -32.78 -45.96 -18.85
N MET A 99 -31.86 -45.03 -18.99
CA MET A 99 -31.00 -44.91 -20.17
C MET A 99 -29.93 -46.00 -20.24
N LEU A 100 -29.66 -46.68 -19.11
CA LEU A 100 -28.75 -47.83 -19.07
C LEU A 100 -29.37 -49.13 -19.65
N ASP A 101 -30.70 -49.20 -19.67
CA ASP A 101 -31.47 -50.38 -20.12
C ASP A 101 -32.09 -50.17 -21.51
N LEU A 102 -31.62 -49.20 -22.28
CA LEU A 102 -32.09 -48.98 -23.65
C LEU A 102 -31.65 -50.18 -24.56
N PRO A 103 -32.44 -50.46 -25.64
CA PRO A 103 -32.16 -51.57 -26.55
C PRO A 103 -31.01 -51.29 -27.54
N PHE A 104 -29.95 -50.62 -27.07
CA PHE A 104 -28.74 -50.34 -27.86
C PHE A 104 -27.51 -51.03 -27.29
N ASN A 105 -26.36 -50.90 -27.98
CA ASN A 105 -25.11 -51.45 -27.47
C ASN A 105 -24.72 -50.81 -26.13
N PRO A 106 -24.08 -51.57 -25.21
CA PRO A 106 -23.67 -51.08 -23.90
C PRO A 106 -22.86 -49.78 -23.95
N THR A 107 -21.99 -49.62 -24.94
CA THR A 107 -21.19 -48.39 -25.17
C THR A 107 -22.04 -47.18 -25.54
N VAL A 108 -23.10 -47.38 -26.35
CA VAL A 108 -24.03 -46.29 -26.74
C VAL A 108 -24.90 -45.87 -25.54
N ASN A 109 -25.42 -46.87 -24.78
CA ASN A 109 -26.18 -46.58 -23.56
C ASN A 109 -25.35 -45.83 -22.52
N ALA A 110 -24.09 -46.25 -22.31
CA ALA A 110 -23.16 -45.54 -21.43
C ALA A 110 -22.87 -44.12 -21.89
N ALA A 111 -22.73 -43.90 -23.20
CA ALA A 111 -22.50 -42.57 -23.75
C ALA A 111 -23.72 -41.65 -23.52
N ILE A 112 -24.93 -42.08 -23.82
CA ILE A 112 -26.18 -41.34 -23.59
C ILE A 112 -26.34 -41.02 -22.11
N TYR A 113 -26.14 -42.03 -21.25
CA TYR A 113 -26.20 -41.87 -19.80
C TYR A 113 -25.19 -40.82 -19.30
N THR A 114 -23.93 -40.89 -19.73
CA THR A 114 -22.86 -39.99 -19.31
C THR A 114 -23.13 -38.57 -19.76
N VAL A 115 -23.58 -38.37 -21.01
CA VAL A 115 -23.91 -37.02 -21.53
C VAL A 115 -25.07 -36.39 -20.73
N THR A 116 -26.13 -37.14 -20.49
CA THR A 116 -27.29 -36.62 -19.72
C THR A 116 -26.95 -36.37 -18.26
N LEU A 117 -26.17 -37.26 -17.63
CA LEU A 117 -25.67 -37.07 -16.26
C LEU A 117 -24.80 -35.86 -16.15
N THR A 118 -23.86 -35.66 -17.07
CA THR A 118 -22.95 -34.49 -17.11
C THR A 118 -23.71 -33.19 -17.34
N ALA A 119 -24.66 -33.15 -18.26
CA ALA A 119 -25.53 -32.03 -18.50
C ALA A 119 -26.32 -31.66 -17.24
N GLY A 120 -26.91 -32.64 -16.56
CA GLY A 120 -27.59 -32.47 -15.28
C GLY A 120 -26.67 -31.89 -14.19
N TYR A 121 -25.44 -32.44 -14.09
CA TYR A 121 -24.45 -31.97 -13.14
C TYR A 121 -24.03 -30.48 -13.37
N ILE A 122 -23.82 -30.11 -14.64
CA ILE A 122 -23.48 -28.71 -14.99
C ILE A 122 -24.64 -27.76 -14.64
N LEU A 123 -25.88 -28.15 -14.93
CA LEU A 123 -27.04 -27.32 -14.55
C LEU A 123 -27.19 -27.18 -13.05
N LEU A 124 -26.95 -28.22 -12.27
CA LEU A 124 -26.93 -28.17 -10.81
C LEU A 124 -25.79 -27.28 -10.28
N LEU A 125 -24.61 -27.38 -10.85
CA LEU A 125 -23.49 -26.51 -10.50
C LEU A 125 -23.79 -25.04 -10.78
N MET A 126 -24.32 -24.73 -11.98
CA MET A 126 -24.68 -23.37 -12.37
C MET A 126 -25.77 -22.80 -11.44
N SER A 127 -26.83 -23.54 -11.23
CA SER A 127 -27.93 -23.09 -10.37
C SER A 127 -27.49 -22.92 -8.93
N GLY A 128 -26.67 -23.82 -8.38
CA GLY A 128 -26.11 -23.72 -7.03
C GLY A 128 -25.22 -22.49 -6.84
N VAL A 129 -24.37 -22.18 -7.82
CA VAL A 129 -23.58 -20.95 -7.83
C VAL A 129 -24.49 -19.71 -7.89
N TRP A 130 -25.52 -19.72 -8.70
CA TRP A 130 -26.44 -18.60 -8.83
C TRP A 130 -27.26 -18.38 -7.56
N ILE A 131 -27.75 -19.43 -6.93
CA ILE A 131 -28.44 -19.38 -5.63
C ILE A 131 -27.51 -18.76 -4.57
N SER A 132 -26.29 -19.28 -4.46
CA SER A 132 -25.33 -18.77 -3.48
C SER A 132 -24.97 -17.31 -3.70
N ARG A 133 -24.80 -16.87 -4.95
CA ARG A 133 -24.53 -15.46 -5.28
C ARG A 133 -25.71 -14.57 -4.92
N MET A 134 -26.92 -14.98 -5.24
CA MET A 134 -28.14 -14.21 -4.96
C MET A 134 -28.44 -14.10 -3.46
N LEU A 135 -28.31 -15.22 -2.73
CA LEU A 135 -28.49 -15.21 -1.27
C LEU A 135 -27.46 -14.31 -0.58
N LYS A 136 -26.19 -14.39 -0.97
CA LYS A 136 -25.15 -13.53 -0.40
C LYS A 136 -25.32 -12.07 -0.77
N HIS A 137 -25.80 -11.77 -1.96
CA HIS A 137 -26.14 -10.41 -2.35
C HIS A 137 -27.26 -9.86 -1.45
N ASN A 138 -28.34 -10.61 -1.28
CA ASN A 138 -29.47 -10.18 -0.43
C ASN A 138 -29.07 -10.04 1.05
N LEU A 139 -28.14 -10.86 1.54
CA LEU A 139 -27.58 -10.73 2.90
C LEU A 139 -26.64 -9.52 3.07
N MET A 140 -26.11 -8.98 1.97
CA MET A 140 -25.28 -7.77 1.97
C MET A 140 -26.08 -6.49 1.69
N GLU A 141 -27.34 -6.60 1.28
CA GLU A 141 -28.23 -5.45 1.18
C GLU A 141 -28.58 -4.96 2.60
N ASP A 142 -28.41 -3.65 2.80
CA ASP A 142 -28.80 -3.01 4.06
C ASP A 142 -30.33 -3.07 4.19
N VAL A 143 -30.80 -3.94 5.10
CA VAL A 143 -32.22 -4.12 5.36
C VAL A 143 -32.89 -2.81 5.80
N PHE A 144 -32.11 -1.91 6.39
CA PHE A 144 -32.57 -0.59 6.84
C PHE A 144 -32.51 0.47 5.75
N ASN A 145 -31.85 0.20 4.62
CA ASN A 145 -31.72 1.12 3.51
C ASN A 145 -32.16 0.49 2.18
N THR A 146 -33.41 0.04 2.12
CA THR A 146 -33.98 -0.61 0.93
C THR A 146 -34.07 0.29 -0.30
N ALA A 147 -34.17 1.61 -0.10
CA ALA A 147 -34.15 2.60 -1.17
C ALA A 147 -32.73 2.94 -1.67
N ASN A 148 -31.69 2.35 -1.06
CA ASN A 148 -30.28 2.65 -1.33
C ASN A 148 -29.97 4.15 -1.22
N GLU A 149 -30.55 4.77 -0.22
CA GLU A 149 -30.34 6.19 0.11
C GLU A 149 -29.13 6.35 1.02
N SER A 150 -28.44 7.47 0.89
CA SER A 150 -27.49 7.92 1.90
C SER A 150 -28.18 8.83 2.93
N PHE A 151 -27.49 9.08 4.05
CA PHE A 151 -27.94 10.14 4.96
C PHE A 151 -27.86 11.50 4.28
N MET A 152 -28.67 12.46 4.76
CA MET A 152 -28.63 13.84 4.29
C MET A 152 -27.24 14.44 4.53
N GLN A 153 -26.63 14.98 3.49
CA GLN A 153 -25.33 15.64 3.56
C GLN A 153 -25.49 17.16 3.51
N GLU A 154 -24.41 17.88 3.82
CA GLU A 154 -24.40 19.34 3.75
C GLU A 154 -24.48 19.79 2.28
N THR A 155 -25.43 20.63 1.98
CA THR A 155 -25.65 21.21 0.65
C THR A 155 -25.09 22.61 0.49
N ARG A 156 -24.79 23.28 1.61
CA ARG A 156 -24.23 24.64 1.60
C ARG A 156 -22.75 24.61 1.29
N PHE A 157 -22.32 25.47 0.42
CA PHE A 157 -20.90 25.72 0.15
C PHE A 157 -20.36 26.72 1.20
N MET A 158 -19.46 26.24 2.07
CA MET A 158 -18.86 27.03 3.14
C MET A 158 -17.39 27.31 2.85
N GLU A 159 -17.09 28.45 2.26
CA GLU A 159 -15.75 28.84 1.90
C GLU A 159 -15.18 29.88 2.84
N ASN A 160 -13.89 29.78 3.14
CA ASN A 160 -13.08 30.79 3.79
C ASN A 160 -11.64 30.76 3.23
N GLU A 161 -10.75 31.60 3.74
CA GLU A 161 -9.35 31.71 3.28
C GLU A 161 -8.50 30.44 3.49
N TYR A 162 -8.98 29.48 4.28
CA TYR A 162 -8.27 28.23 4.60
C TYR A 162 -9.01 26.98 4.12
N SER A 163 -10.32 27.08 3.88
CA SER A 163 -11.15 25.92 3.62
C SER A 163 -10.77 25.14 2.36
N VAL A 164 -11.02 23.85 2.39
CA VAL A 164 -11.06 22.99 1.21
C VAL A 164 -12.44 22.37 1.11
N ASN A 165 -13.08 22.51 -0.03
CA ASN A 165 -14.44 22.12 -0.27
C ASN A 165 -14.47 21.01 -1.34
N LEU A 166 -14.94 19.81 -0.96
CA LEU A 166 -15.00 18.66 -1.84
C LEU A 166 -16.43 18.48 -2.35
N PRO A 167 -16.67 18.50 -3.66
CA PRO A 167 -17.99 18.26 -4.21
C PRO A 167 -18.40 16.80 -4.02
N THR A 168 -19.64 16.57 -3.64
CA THR A 168 -20.21 15.24 -3.45
C THR A 168 -21.57 15.15 -4.11
N LYS A 169 -22.03 13.92 -4.35
CA LYS A 169 -23.41 13.61 -4.74
C LYS A 169 -23.99 12.58 -3.78
N PHE A 170 -25.22 12.74 -3.40
CA PHE A 170 -25.91 11.81 -2.52
C PHE A 170 -27.36 11.61 -2.95
N VAL A 171 -27.94 10.45 -2.63
CA VAL A 171 -29.34 10.13 -2.91
C VAL A 171 -30.13 10.23 -1.60
N TYR A 172 -31.12 11.09 -1.57
CA TYR A 172 -31.99 11.29 -0.42
C TYR A 172 -33.44 11.52 -0.88
N GLN A 173 -34.38 10.80 -0.28
CA GLN A 173 -35.80 10.81 -0.66
C GLN A 173 -36.04 10.53 -2.16
N GLY A 174 -35.34 9.54 -2.70
CA GLY A 174 -35.44 9.13 -4.09
C GLY A 174 -34.89 10.13 -5.13
N LYS A 175 -34.21 11.20 -4.70
CA LYS A 175 -33.59 12.21 -5.58
C LYS A 175 -32.08 12.28 -5.36
N GLU A 176 -31.35 12.54 -6.44
CA GLU A 176 -29.93 12.88 -6.38
C GLU A 176 -29.77 14.36 -6.04
N TRP A 177 -28.89 14.65 -5.08
CA TRP A 177 -28.58 15.98 -4.59
C TRP A 177 -27.08 16.23 -4.73
N ASP A 178 -26.70 17.46 -5.03
CA ASP A 178 -25.32 17.92 -4.90
C ASP A 178 -25.06 18.36 -3.45
N GLY A 179 -23.91 17.96 -2.95
CA GLY A 179 -23.48 18.26 -1.60
C GLY A 179 -22.01 18.66 -1.52
N TRP A 180 -21.58 19.01 -0.32
CA TRP A 180 -20.21 19.45 -0.06
C TRP A 180 -19.67 18.81 1.22
N ILE A 181 -18.43 18.32 1.16
CA ILE A 181 -17.62 18.08 2.35
C ILE A 181 -16.78 19.33 2.56
N ASN A 182 -17.20 20.20 3.50
CA ASN A 182 -16.55 21.46 3.79
C ASN A 182 -15.51 21.26 4.90
N VAL A 183 -14.22 21.24 4.54
CA VAL A 183 -13.13 21.26 5.51
C VAL A 183 -12.80 22.72 5.78
N VAL A 184 -13.54 23.33 6.69
CA VAL A 184 -13.43 24.77 6.99
C VAL A 184 -12.15 25.14 7.74
N ASN A 185 -11.52 24.17 8.44
CA ASN A 185 -10.25 24.35 9.12
C ASN A 185 -9.29 23.21 8.73
N VAL A 186 -8.42 23.50 7.76
CA VAL A 186 -7.44 22.54 7.22
C VAL A 186 -6.20 22.32 8.10
N PHE A 187 -6.03 23.13 9.16
CA PHE A 187 -4.87 23.00 10.05
C PHE A 187 -4.97 21.81 11.02
N ARG A 188 -6.11 21.15 11.07
CA ARG A 188 -6.23 19.81 11.61
C ARG A 188 -5.94 18.84 10.48
N ALA A 189 -5.00 17.92 10.69
CA ALA A 189 -4.61 16.99 9.65
C ALA A 189 -5.81 16.20 9.08
N SER A 190 -5.76 15.96 7.78
CA SER A 190 -6.73 15.10 7.08
C SER A 190 -6.06 13.79 6.70
N ILE A 191 -6.66 12.66 7.07
CA ILE A 191 -6.24 11.31 6.65
C ILE A 191 -7.26 10.79 5.66
N VAL A 192 -6.77 10.38 4.48
CA VAL A 192 -7.60 9.80 3.42
C VAL A 192 -7.28 8.33 3.28
N LEU A 193 -8.21 7.46 3.65
CA LEU A 193 -8.07 6.01 3.56
C LEU A 193 -8.91 5.46 2.42
N GLY A 194 -8.39 4.47 1.73
CA GLY A 194 -9.11 3.80 0.65
C GLY A 194 -8.23 2.77 -0.07
N THR A 195 -8.87 1.80 -0.70
CA THR A 195 -8.21 0.78 -1.51
C THR A 195 -7.55 1.37 -2.75
N PRO A 196 -6.56 0.70 -3.36
CA PRO A 196 -6.04 1.12 -4.66
C PRO A 196 -7.15 1.31 -5.70
N GLY A 197 -7.09 2.39 -6.46
CA GLY A 197 -8.10 2.71 -7.47
C GLY A 197 -9.42 3.29 -6.94
N SER A 198 -9.55 3.59 -5.64
CA SER A 198 -10.77 4.17 -5.06
C SER A 198 -10.98 5.67 -5.36
N GLY A 199 -10.09 6.29 -6.13
CA GLY A 199 -10.20 7.70 -6.51
C GLY A 199 -9.69 8.71 -5.47
N LYS A 200 -8.94 8.30 -4.43
CA LYS A 200 -8.40 9.19 -3.39
C LYS A 200 -7.70 10.43 -3.94
N SER A 201 -6.77 10.22 -4.85
CA SER A 201 -5.99 11.32 -5.44
C SER A 201 -6.88 12.25 -6.24
N TYR A 202 -7.77 11.70 -7.08
CA TYR A 202 -8.67 12.48 -7.93
C TYR A 202 -9.72 13.28 -7.11
N ALA A 203 -10.42 12.62 -6.20
CA ALA A 203 -11.54 13.23 -5.48
C ALA A 203 -11.09 14.15 -4.34
N VAL A 204 -9.96 13.86 -3.68
CA VAL A 204 -9.52 14.58 -2.49
C VAL A 204 -8.22 15.33 -2.74
N VAL A 205 -7.11 14.63 -3.02
CA VAL A 205 -5.77 15.24 -3.05
C VAL A 205 -5.67 16.35 -4.09
N ASN A 206 -6.19 16.14 -5.29
CA ASN A 206 -6.18 17.15 -6.36
C ASN A 206 -6.97 18.40 -5.96
N ASN A 207 -8.08 18.24 -5.25
CA ASN A 207 -8.86 19.37 -4.75
C ASN A 207 -8.11 20.16 -3.65
N TYR A 208 -7.37 19.46 -2.77
CA TYR A 208 -6.50 20.14 -1.80
C TYR A 208 -5.40 20.93 -2.50
N ILE A 209 -4.66 20.32 -3.44
CA ILE A 209 -3.60 21.01 -4.20
C ILE A 209 -4.16 22.25 -4.89
N LYS A 210 -5.23 22.09 -5.66
CA LYS A 210 -5.87 23.18 -6.42
C LYS A 210 -6.26 24.33 -5.52
N GLN A 211 -7.12 24.08 -4.52
CA GLN A 211 -7.72 25.13 -3.71
C GLN A 211 -6.71 25.80 -2.78
N GLN A 212 -5.72 25.05 -2.27
CA GLN A 212 -4.69 25.64 -1.43
C GLN A 212 -3.70 26.49 -2.22
N ILE A 213 -3.35 26.12 -3.46
CA ILE A 213 -2.56 26.98 -4.35
C ILE A 213 -3.35 28.25 -4.69
N GLU A 214 -4.64 28.13 -5.00
CA GLU A 214 -5.53 29.26 -5.27
C GLU A 214 -5.60 30.22 -4.08
N LYS A 215 -5.52 29.70 -2.86
CA LYS A 215 -5.52 30.44 -1.59
C LYS A 215 -4.11 30.83 -1.10
N SER A 216 -3.11 30.75 -1.95
CA SER A 216 -1.73 31.21 -1.70
C SER A 216 -0.99 30.47 -0.57
N PHE A 217 -1.17 29.14 -0.46
CA PHE A 217 -0.37 28.32 0.44
C PHE A 217 1.01 28.03 -0.17
N ALA A 218 2.07 28.09 0.65
CA ALA A 218 3.31 27.39 0.35
C ALA A 218 3.05 25.88 0.46
N MET A 219 3.75 25.04 -0.32
CA MET A 219 3.35 23.64 -0.39
C MET A 219 4.54 22.69 -0.49
N TYR A 220 4.42 21.57 0.22
CA TYR A 220 5.23 20.38 0.03
C TYR A 220 4.37 19.25 -0.46
N ILE A 221 4.80 18.56 -1.53
CA ILE A 221 4.11 17.41 -2.10
C ILE A 221 5.09 16.25 -2.23
N TYR A 222 4.84 15.19 -1.49
CA TYR A 222 5.47 13.90 -1.73
C TYR A 222 4.62 13.13 -2.74
N ASP A 223 5.15 12.97 -3.94
CA ASP A 223 4.49 12.38 -5.10
C ASP A 223 5.01 10.95 -5.31
N TYR A 224 4.25 9.96 -4.83
CA TYR A 224 4.66 8.56 -4.88
C TYR A 224 4.69 8.01 -6.32
N LYS A 225 3.81 8.51 -7.16
CA LYS A 225 3.71 8.16 -8.59
C LYS A 225 4.14 9.32 -9.47
N PHE A 226 5.29 9.89 -9.14
CA PHE A 226 5.83 11.02 -9.91
C PHE A 226 5.74 10.80 -11.43
N PRO A 227 5.23 11.78 -12.26
CA PRO A 227 4.99 13.18 -11.86
C PRO A 227 3.51 13.58 -11.63
N ASP A 228 2.61 12.65 -11.34
CA ASP A 228 1.15 12.88 -11.36
C ASP A 228 0.71 14.11 -10.55
N LEU A 229 1.05 14.19 -9.26
CA LEU A 229 0.67 15.30 -8.40
C LEU A 229 1.50 16.57 -8.66
N SER A 230 2.75 16.38 -9.07
CA SER A 230 3.68 17.47 -9.38
C SER A 230 3.22 18.27 -10.60
N GLU A 231 2.73 17.61 -11.64
CA GLU A 231 2.17 18.27 -12.83
C GLU A 231 0.90 19.06 -12.49
N ILE A 232 0.03 18.49 -11.66
CA ILE A 232 -1.19 19.16 -11.18
C ILE A 232 -0.82 20.43 -10.41
N ALA A 233 0.12 20.34 -9.47
CA ALA A 233 0.57 21.48 -8.69
C ALA A 233 1.18 22.58 -9.57
N TYR A 234 2.03 22.21 -10.51
CA TYR A 234 2.66 23.16 -11.43
C TYR A 234 1.63 23.88 -12.30
N ASN A 235 0.69 23.14 -12.88
CA ASN A 235 -0.36 23.74 -13.73
C ASN A 235 -1.28 24.68 -12.93
N HIS A 236 -1.63 24.34 -11.70
CA HIS A 236 -2.41 25.22 -10.84
C HIS A 236 -1.61 26.43 -10.38
N LEU A 237 -0.32 26.28 -10.10
CA LEU A 237 0.54 27.43 -9.79
C LEU A 237 0.61 28.42 -10.96
N LEU A 238 0.84 27.96 -12.18
CA LEU A 238 0.85 28.82 -13.36
C LEU A 238 -0.43 29.63 -13.51
N LYS A 239 -1.58 29.01 -13.20
CA LYS A 239 -2.89 29.66 -13.28
C LYS A 239 -3.16 30.67 -12.18
N HIS A 240 -2.65 30.43 -10.95
CA HIS A 240 -2.99 31.21 -9.76
C HIS A 240 -1.80 31.97 -9.16
N LYS A 241 -0.66 32.03 -9.87
CA LYS A 241 0.57 32.67 -9.39
C LYS A 241 0.38 34.12 -8.97
N GLU A 242 -0.54 34.84 -9.62
CA GLU A 242 -0.82 36.25 -9.34
C GLU A 242 -1.61 36.47 -8.04
N HIS A 243 -2.19 35.43 -7.44
CA HIS A 243 -2.88 35.50 -6.15
C HIS A 243 -1.90 35.66 -4.96
N TYR A 244 -0.64 35.30 -5.16
CA TYR A 244 0.37 35.37 -4.11
C TYR A 244 0.91 36.80 -3.95
N LYS A 245 1.06 37.26 -2.70
CA LYS A 245 1.73 38.55 -2.40
C LYS A 245 3.18 38.53 -2.85
N VAL A 246 3.89 37.45 -2.57
CA VAL A 246 5.22 37.14 -3.09
C VAL A 246 5.08 35.86 -3.94
N LYS A 247 5.46 35.96 -5.20
CA LYS A 247 5.30 34.84 -6.13
C LYS A 247 6.18 33.66 -5.71
N PRO A 248 5.61 32.47 -5.47
CA PRO A 248 6.40 31.33 -5.07
C PRO A 248 7.21 30.77 -6.23
N GLU A 249 8.36 30.23 -5.89
CA GLU A 249 9.17 29.46 -6.82
C GLU A 249 8.76 27.99 -6.76
N PHE A 250 8.86 27.29 -7.90
CA PHE A 250 8.49 25.87 -8.02
C PHE A 250 9.74 25.03 -8.15
N TYR A 251 9.89 24.08 -7.23
CA TYR A 251 11.04 23.17 -7.18
C TYR A 251 10.60 21.72 -7.26
N VAL A 252 11.43 20.92 -7.90
CA VAL A 252 11.23 19.47 -8.03
C VAL A 252 12.51 18.76 -7.62
N ILE A 253 12.37 17.73 -6.79
CA ILE A 253 13.42 16.75 -6.52
C ILE A 253 13.03 15.44 -7.21
N ASN A 254 13.87 15.00 -8.15
CA ASN A 254 13.72 13.75 -8.87
C ASN A 254 15.09 13.04 -8.99
N PHE A 255 15.22 11.93 -8.29
CA PHE A 255 16.47 11.15 -8.32
C PHE A 255 16.62 10.28 -9.58
N ASP A 256 15.57 10.03 -10.34
CA ASP A 256 15.63 9.22 -11.56
C ASP A 256 16.23 9.97 -12.74
N ASP A 257 15.93 11.27 -12.86
CA ASP A 257 16.53 12.14 -13.87
C ASP A 257 17.09 13.43 -13.25
N PRO A 258 18.36 13.44 -12.84
CA PRO A 258 18.99 14.60 -12.23
C PRO A 258 18.99 15.87 -13.11
N ARG A 259 18.86 15.72 -14.44
CA ARG A 259 18.78 16.88 -15.38
C ARG A 259 17.44 17.62 -15.28
N ARG A 260 16.42 16.93 -14.71
CA ARG A 260 15.08 17.49 -14.45
C ARG A 260 14.80 17.58 -12.95
N SER A 261 15.85 17.75 -12.17
CA SER A 261 15.78 17.89 -10.72
C SER A 261 16.52 19.14 -10.28
N HIS A 262 15.96 19.84 -9.34
CA HIS A 262 16.70 20.82 -8.56
C HIS A 262 17.56 20.12 -7.51
N ARG A 263 18.57 20.80 -7.04
CA ARG A 263 19.55 20.28 -6.08
C ARG A 263 19.31 20.94 -4.73
N CYS A 264 19.25 20.13 -3.69
CA CYS A 264 19.08 20.65 -2.35
C CYS A 264 19.79 19.77 -1.33
N ASN A 265 20.58 20.38 -0.48
CA ASN A 265 21.23 19.72 0.63
C ASN A 265 20.26 19.62 1.83
N PRO A 266 19.76 18.42 2.19
CA PRO A 266 18.80 18.27 3.29
C PRO A 266 19.42 18.47 4.67
N ILE A 267 20.77 18.38 4.80
CA ILE A 267 21.51 18.63 6.03
C ILE A 267 22.32 19.92 5.94
N ASN A 268 21.73 20.94 5.31
CA ASN A 268 22.37 22.25 5.17
C ASN A 268 22.80 22.80 6.55
N PRO A 269 24.09 23.17 6.72
CA PRO A 269 24.65 23.61 8.00
C PRO A 269 23.97 24.86 8.59
N LYS A 270 23.33 25.69 7.78
CA LYS A 270 22.60 26.87 8.23
C LYS A 270 21.40 26.54 9.15
N PHE A 271 20.81 25.37 8.97
CA PHE A 271 19.65 24.92 9.73
C PHE A 271 19.98 23.84 10.77
N MET A 272 21.27 23.56 10.98
CA MET A 272 21.76 22.61 11.97
C MET A 272 22.42 23.39 13.11
N VAL A 273 21.69 23.57 14.19
CA VAL A 273 22.11 24.42 15.32
C VAL A 273 22.83 23.61 16.38
N ASP A 274 22.39 22.39 16.62
CA ASP A 274 22.87 21.52 17.69
C ASP A 274 23.17 20.12 17.14
N ILE A 275 24.01 19.37 17.85
CA ILE A 275 24.38 17.99 17.49
C ILE A 275 23.15 17.05 17.47
N SER A 276 22.11 17.38 18.21
CA SER A 276 20.82 16.67 18.14
C SER A 276 20.17 16.72 16.75
N ASP A 277 20.42 17.78 15.97
CA ASP A 277 19.95 17.86 14.57
C ASP A 277 20.70 16.88 13.67
N ALA A 278 21.99 16.65 13.95
CA ALA A 278 22.77 15.63 13.25
C ALA A 278 22.31 14.21 13.62
N TYR A 279 22.05 13.97 14.93
CA TYR A 279 21.52 12.70 15.41
C TYR A 279 20.16 12.38 14.78
N GLU A 280 19.25 13.32 14.74
CA GLU A 280 17.93 13.10 14.14
C GLU A 280 18.02 12.82 12.62
N SER A 281 18.93 13.48 11.94
CA SER A 281 19.19 13.22 10.51
C SER A 281 19.73 11.81 10.31
N ALA A 282 20.71 11.39 11.11
CA ALA A 282 21.28 10.04 11.09
C ALA A 282 20.21 8.99 11.43
N TYR A 283 19.43 9.22 12.47
CA TYR A 283 18.33 8.36 12.90
C TYR A 283 17.30 8.15 11.78
N THR A 284 16.85 9.23 11.16
CA THR A 284 15.84 9.17 10.08
C THR A 284 16.35 8.34 8.90
N ILE A 285 17.59 8.55 8.48
CA ILE A 285 18.20 7.80 7.36
C ILE A 285 18.31 6.31 7.69
N MET A 286 18.88 5.98 8.85
CA MET A 286 19.17 4.60 9.22
C MET A 286 17.89 3.78 9.38
N LEU A 287 16.83 4.36 9.93
CA LEU A 287 15.56 3.66 10.08
C LEU A 287 14.79 3.51 8.74
N ASN A 288 14.94 4.42 7.80
CA ASN A 288 14.39 4.22 6.45
C ASN A 288 15.12 3.13 5.67
N LEU A 289 16.44 3.02 5.84
CA LEU A 289 17.24 1.96 5.21
C LEU A 289 16.96 0.58 5.81
N ASN A 290 16.57 0.54 7.08
CA ASN A 290 16.21 -0.70 7.76
C ASN A 290 14.98 -0.51 8.66
N LYS A 291 13.79 -0.67 8.10
CA LYS A 291 12.50 -0.45 8.80
C LYS A 291 12.31 -1.37 10.01
N THR A 292 12.99 -2.53 10.09
CA THR A 292 12.90 -3.43 11.25
C THR A 292 13.51 -2.80 12.51
N TRP A 293 14.39 -1.82 12.36
CA TRP A 293 15.01 -1.10 13.46
C TRP A 293 14.03 -0.18 14.20
N ILE A 294 12.93 0.21 13.57
CA ILE A 294 11.87 1.00 14.23
C ILE A 294 11.34 0.28 15.48
N GLN A 295 11.27 -1.06 15.44
CA GLN A 295 10.80 -1.87 16.56
C GLN A 295 11.92 -2.26 17.56
N LYS A 296 13.19 -1.95 17.23
CA LYS A 296 14.37 -2.31 18.02
C LYS A 296 15.10 -1.08 18.57
N GLN A 297 14.37 -0.02 18.86
CA GLN A 297 14.95 1.19 19.46
C GLN A 297 15.55 0.86 20.81
N GLY A 298 16.76 1.38 21.07
CA GLY A 298 17.53 1.07 22.26
C GLY A 298 18.44 -0.17 22.17
N ASP A 299 18.36 -0.91 21.06
CA ASP A 299 19.31 -1.99 20.77
C ASP A 299 20.68 -1.39 20.39
N PHE A 300 21.75 -1.96 20.96
CA PHE A 300 23.12 -1.49 20.75
C PHE A 300 23.53 -1.45 19.26
N PHE A 301 23.14 -2.46 18.47
CA PHE A 301 23.47 -2.52 17.05
C PHE A 301 22.60 -1.60 16.18
N VAL A 302 21.54 -1.03 16.73
CA VAL A 302 20.73 0.02 16.12
C VAL A 302 21.26 1.40 16.47
N GLU A 303 21.56 1.63 17.75
CA GLU A 303 22.00 2.96 18.22
C GLU A 303 23.44 3.29 17.80
N SER A 304 24.36 2.32 17.83
CA SER A 304 25.77 2.56 17.46
C SER A 304 25.95 3.15 16.06
N PRO A 305 25.37 2.58 14.97
CA PRO A 305 25.49 3.17 13.64
C PRO A 305 24.85 4.56 13.52
N ILE A 306 23.78 4.84 14.26
CA ILE A 306 23.13 6.16 14.29
C ILE A 306 24.06 7.18 14.94
N ILE A 307 24.64 6.84 16.09
CA ILE A 307 25.56 7.71 16.82
C ILE A 307 26.83 8.00 15.99
N LEU A 308 27.40 7.00 15.35
CA LEU A 308 28.58 7.19 14.48
C LEU A 308 28.27 8.12 13.32
N LEU A 309 27.16 7.90 12.62
CA LEU A 309 26.73 8.75 11.52
C LEU A 309 26.43 10.18 12.00
N ALA A 310 25.81 10.33 13.17
CA ALA A 310 25.55 11.63 13.78
C ALA A 310 26.86 12.38 14.10
N ALA A 311 27.85 11.70 14.64
CA ALA A 311 29.18 12.27 14.91
C ALA A 311 29.86 12.73 13.61
N ILE A 312 29.77 11.96 12.54
CA ILE A 312 30.33 12.30 11.24
C ILE A 312 29.61 13.53 10.65
N ILE A 313 28.26 13.56 10.68
CA ILE A 313 27.49 14.72 10.17
C ILE A 313 27.84 15.98 10.97
N TRP A 314 27.92 15.88 12.28
CA TRP A 314 28.29 17.02 13.13
C TRP A 314 29.74 17.47 12.90
N TYR A 315 30.67 16.55 12.74
CA TYR A 315 32.06 16.89 12.33
C TYR A 315 32.07 17.70 11.03
N LEU A 316 31.36 17.24 9.99
CA LEU A 316 31.27 17.95 8.72
C LEU A 316 30.59 19.31 8.84
N ARG A 317 29.69 19.48 9.83
CA ARG A 317 29.04 20.75 10.16
C ARG A 317 30.00 21.79 10.69
N ILE A 318 30.94 21.36 11.55
CA ILE A 318 31.91 22.29 12.16
C ILE A 318 33.20 22.42 11.33
N TYR A 319 33.53 21.46 10.49
CA TYR A 319 34.71 21.47 9.65
C TYR A 319 34.57 22.49 8.53
N LYS A 320 35.52 23.47 8.45
CA LYS A 320 35.54 24.54 7.42
C LYS A 320 34.16 25.20 7.22
N ASP A 321 33.53 25.61 8.31
CA ASP A 321 32.24 26.27 8.34
C ASP A 321 31.11 25.51 7.62
N GLY A 322 31.19 24.18 7.63
CA GLY A 322 30.18 23.33 7.03
C GLY A 322 30.26 23.18 5.51
N LYS A 323 31.35 23.63 4.87
CA LYS A 323 31.51 23.54 3.40
C LYS A 323 31.24 22.15 2.84
N TYR A 324 31.56 21.11 3.57
CA TYR A 324 31.38 19.70 3.18
C TYR A 324 30.25 19.01 3.95
N CYS A 325 29.40 19.77 4.63
CA CYS A 325 28.27 19.21 5.36
C CYS A 325 27.13 18.83 4.41
N THR A 326 27.35 17.74 3.67
CA THR A 326 26.34 17.11 2.83
C THR A 326 26.31 15.61 3.09
N PHE A 327 25.18 14.98 2.82
CA PHE A 327 25.02 13.55 3.08
C PHE A 327 25.98 12.67 2.25
N PRO A 328 26.22 12.93 0.97
CA PRO A 328 27.27 12.23 0.20
C PRO A 328 28.65 12.31 0.84
N HIS A 329 29.08 13.47 1.34
CA HIS A 329 30.36 13.58 2.02
C HIS A 329 30.41 12.75 3.32
N ALA A 330 29.27 12.65 4.04
CA ALA A 330 29.20 11.81 5.23
C ALA A 330 29.39 10.32 4.89
N ILE A 331 28.79 9.85 3.80
CA ILE A 331 28.97 8.48 3.30
C ILE A 331 30.42 8.24 2.90
N GLU A 332 31.00 9.13 2.10
CA GLU A 332 32.41 8.99 1.66
C GLU A 332 33.40 9.06 2.82
N PHE A 333 33.12 9.88 3.85
CA PHE A 333 33.93 9.92 5.05
C PHE A 333 33.85 8.58 5.83
N LEU A 334 32.63 8.03 6.00
CA LEU A 334 32.42 6.74 6.66
C LEU A 334 33.11 5.57 5.92
N ASN A 335 33.30 5.68 4.62
CA ASN A 335 33.96 4.64 3.82
C ASN A 335 35.48 4.61 3.99
N LYS A 336 36.08 5.60 4.64
CA LYS A 336 37.52 5.61 4.96
C LYS A 336 37.87 4.48 5.95
N PRO A 337 39.19 4.13 6.07
CA PRO A 337 39.64 3.26 7.13
C PRO A 337 39.24 3.80 8.50
N TYR A 338 38.77 2.93 9.39
CA TYR A 338 38.28 3.35 10.72
C TYR A 338 39.36 4.04 11.55
N ALA A 339 40.65 3.65 11.38
CA ALA A 339 41.77 4.33 12.00
C ALA A 339 41.81 5.83 11.65
N ASP A 340 41.62 6.17 10.38
CA ASP A 340 41.61 7.56 9.93
C ASP A 340 40.39 8.30 10.44
N ILE A 341 39.21 7.61 10.43
CA ILE A 341 37.95 8.18 10.91
C ILE A 341 38.09 8.60 12.38
N PHE A 342 38.53 7.67 13.26
CA PHE A 342 38.62 7.96 14.69
C PHE A 342 39.73 8.95 15.03
N THR A 343 40.89 8.89 14.34
CA THR A 343 41.95 9.89 14.51
C THR A 343 41.44 11.31 14.24
N ILE A 344 40.64 11.47 13.19
CA ILE A 344 40.08 12.78 12.83
C ILE A 344 38.99 13.19 13.84
N LEU A 345 38.02 12.30 14.13
CA LEU A 345 36.88 12.64 14.96
C LEU A 345 37.27 12.94 16.41
N THR A 346 38.25 12.22 16.98
CA THR A 346 38.75 12.46 18.35
C THR A 346 39.49 13.77 18.52
N SER A 347 39.96 14.39 17.44
CA SER A 347 40.54 15.73 17.50
C SER A 347 39.53 16.85 17.82
N TYR A 348 38.22 16.51 17.85
CA TYR A 348 37.15 17.45 18.16
C TYR A 348 36.50 17.12 19.53
N PRO A 349 36.76 17.91 20.60
CA PRO A 349 36.25 17.63 21.93
C PRO A 349 34.71 17.52 22.03
N SER A 350 34.00 18.24 21.16
CA SER A 350 32.52 18.21 21.10
C SER A 350 31.95 16.83 20.69
N LEU A 351 32.77 15.94 20.18
CA LEU A 351 32.37 14.60 19.74
C LEU A 351 32.72 13.48 20.72
N GLU A 352 33.48 13.79 21.78
CA GLU A 352 34.01 12.81 22.72
C GLU A 352 32.95 11.86 23.29
N ASN A 353 31.84 12.41 23.78
CA ASN A 353 30.73 11.61 24.32
C ASN A 353 30.07 10.68 23.28
N TYR A 354 30.02 11.08 22.02
CA TYR A 354 29.48 10.28 20.93
C TYR A 354 30.41 9.17 20.46
N LEU A 355 31.71 9.38 20.69
CA LEU A 355 32.75 8.42 20.27
C LEU A 355 33.13 7.42 21.36
N SER A 356 32.82 7.72 22.63
CA SER A 356 33.22 6.88 23.79
C SER A 356 32.93 5.38 23.59
N PRO A 357 31.74 4.93 23.14
CA PRO A 357 31.46 3.50 22.95
C PRO A 357 32.36 2.83 21.90
N PHE A 358 32.87 3.59 20.93
CA PHE A 358 33.76 3.10 19.89
C PHE A 358 35.22 3.12 20.36
N MET A 359 35.59 4.14 21.12
CA MET A 359 36.93 4.32 21.63
C MET A 359 37.29 3.27 22.69
N ASP A 360 36.33 2.89 23.53
CA ASP A 360 36.49 1.81 24.48
C ASP A 360 36.80 0.48 23.78
N ALA A 361 36.06 0.16 22.71
CA ALA A 361 36.31 -1.02 21.89
C ALA A 361 37.67 -0.96 21.15
N TRP A 362 38.05 0.22 20.68
CA TRP A 362 39.33 0.44 20.03
C TRP A 362 40.51 0.23 21.00
N GLN A 363 40.48 0.89 22.18
CA GLN A 363 41.55 0.86 23.16
C GLN A 363 41.70 -0.51 23.87
N SER A 364 40.58 -1.21 24.06
CA SER A 364 40.56 -2.55 24.64
C SER A 364 41.01 -3.66 23.69
N GLY A 365 41.26 -3.32 22.39
CA GLY A 365 41.60 -4.28 21.34
C GLY A 365 40.45 -5.16 20.87
N ALA A 366 39.20 -4.81 21.21
CA ALA A 366 37.99 -5.51 20.76
C ALA A 366 37.64 -5.18 19.29
N GLN A 367 38.56 -5.50 18.37
CA GLN A 367 38.45 -5.11 16.97
C GLN A 367 37.22 -5.70 16.26
N ASP A 368 36.84 -6.93 16.60
CA ASP A 368 35.66 -7.58 15.99
C ASP A 368 34.37 -6.86 16.36
N GLN A 369 34.23 -6.40 17.61
CA GLN A 369 33.09 -5.60 18.05
C GLN A 369 33.04 -4.26 17.32
N LEU A 370 34.18 -3.56 17.23
CA LEU A 370 34.29 -2.29 16.52
C LEU A 370 33.95 -2.42 15.03
N GLN A 371 34.48 -3.46 14.38
CA GLN A 371 34.17 -3.77 12.98
C GLN A 371 32.68 -4.06 12.80
N GLY A 372 32.03 -4.78 13.71
CA GLY A 372 30.59 -5.04 13.70
C GLY A 372 29.75 -3.76 13.78
N GLN A 373 30.12 -2.83 14.68
CA GLN A 373 29.48 -1.52 14.82
C GLN A 373 29.58 -0.68 13.55
N ILE A 374 30.79 -0.61 12.97
CA ILE A 374 31.05 0.17 11.75
C ILE A 374 30.36 -0.47 10.54
N ALA A 375 30.42 -1.81 10.41
CA ALA A 375 29.75 -2.53 9.33
C ALA A 375 28.25 -2.34 9.36
N SER A 376 27.64 -2.30 10.55
CA SER A 376 26.19 -2.04 10.69
C SER A 376 25.76 -0.65 10.19
N ALA A 377 26.70 0.33 10.19
CA ALA A 377 26.48 1.63 9.54
C ALA A 377 26.78 1.58 8.03
N LYS A 378 27.93 1.02 7.62
CA LYS A 378 28.40 1.02 6.23
C LYS A 378 27.47 0.25 5.29
N ILE A 379 27.01 -0.93 5.68
CA ILE A 379 26.21 -1.82 4.84
C ILE A 379 24.90 -1.18 4.37
N PRO A 380 24.05 -0.61 5.23
CA PRO A 380 22.85 0.09 4.79
C PRO A 380 23.16 1.31 3.94
N LEU A 381 24.15 2.13 4.33
CA LEU A 381 24.49 3.37 3.67
C LEU A 381 25.12 3.17 2.29
N SER A 382 25.81 2.05 2.06
CA SER A 382 26.37 1.72 0.73
C SER A 382 25.31 1.63 -0.36
N ARG A 383 24.07 1.32 -0.01
CA ARG A 383 22.94 1.31 -0.94
C ARG A 383 22.58 2.70 -1.49
N MET A 384 22.99 3.75 -0.80
CA MET A 384 22.76 5.14 -1.21
C MET A 384 23.89 5.73 -2.05
N ILE A 385 24.93 4.97 -2.33
CA ILE A 385 26.03 5.39 -3.21
C ILE A 385 25.53 5.37 -4.65
N SER A 386 25.13 6.53 -5.12
CA SER A 386 24.59 6.72 -6.47
C SER A 386 24.96 8.11 -6.97
N PRO A 387 25.50 8.24 -8.20
CA PRO A 387 25.81 9.53 -8.79
C PRO A 387 24.62 10.48 -8.82
N GLN A 388 23.41 9.96 -9.05
CA GLN A 388 22.18 10.74 -9.09
C GLN A 388 21.81 11.32 -7.72
N LEU A 389 21.85 10.48 -6.67
CA LEU A 389 21.61 10.92 -5.30
C LEU A 389 22.67 11.95 -4.87
N TYR A 390 23.95 11.67 -5.18
CA TYR A 390 25.05 12.55 -4.83
C TYR A 390 24.91 13.92 -5.50
N TRP A 391 24.56 13.94 -6.78
CA TRP A 391 24.34 15.18 -7.51
C TRP A 391 23.24 16.04 -6.86
N VAL A 392 22.07 15.45 -6.61
CA VAL A 392 20.91 16.17 -6.06
C VAL A 392 21.19 16.65 -4.63
N MET A 393 21.77 15.80 -3.77
CA MET A 393 21.92 16.06 -2.34
C MET A 393 23.13 16.92 -1.98
N THR A 394 24.00 17.26 -2.93
CA THR A 394 25.15 18.15 -2.70
C THR A 394 24.92 19.59 -3.15
N GLY A 395 23.83 19.89 -3.82
CA GLY A 395 23.55 21.24 -4.32
C GLY A 395 22.75 22.11 -3.37
N ASP A 396 22.70 23.38 -3.69
CA ASP A 396 22.06 24.44 -2.88
C ASP A 396 21.25 25.39 -3.78
N ASP A 397 20.46 24.84 -4.73
CA ASP A 397 19.62 25.65 -5.61
C ASP A 397 18.49 26.33 -4.83
N PHE A 398 18.06 25.73 -3.72
CA PHE A 398 17.07 26.29 -2.80
C PHE A 398 17.23 25.72 -1.39
N THR A 399 16.46 26.31 -0.44
CA THR A 399 16.43 25.90 0.96
C THR A 399 15.06 25.33 1.35
N LEU A 400 15.02 24.47 2.37
CA LEU A 400 13.82 23.72 2.77
C LEU A 400 12.84 24.50 3.66
N ASP A 401 13.08 25.79 3.91
CA ASP A 401 12.16 26.73 4.59
C ASP A 401 11.05 27.21 3.62
N LEU A 402 10.16 26.29 3.26
CA LEU A 402 9.23 26.46 2.13
C LEU A 402 8.24 27.62 2.32
N ASN A 403 7.83 27.88 3.56
CA ASN A 403 6.86 28.92 3.92
C ASN A 403 7.50 30.23 4.40
N ASN A 404 8.75 30.47 4.01
CA ASN A 404 9.42 31.73 4.25
C ASN A 404 8.66 32.88 3.55
N PRO A 405 8.26 33.94 4.27
CA PRO A 405 7.51 35.08 3.70
C PRO A 405 8.23 35.79 2.57
N GLU A 406 9.56 35.85 2.59
CA GLU A 406 10.37 36.51 1.57
C GLU A 406 10.55 35.64 0.29
N GLN A 407 10.54 34.32 0.44
CA GLN A 407 10.77 33.36 -0.63
C GLN A 407 9.89 32.14 -0.47
N PRO A 408 8.57 32.28 -0.65
CA PRO A 408 7.68 31.11 -0.58
C PRO A 408 8.00 30.12 -1.70
N LYS A 409 7.81 28.83 -1.42
CA LYS A 409 8.16 27.76 -2.35
C LYS A 409 7.05 26.70 -2.42
N ILE A 410 6.91 26.13 -3.59
CA ILE A 410 6.17 24.88 -3.80
C ILE A 410 7.20 23.81 -4.18
N LEU A 411 7.38 22.83 -3.34
CA LEU A 411 8.33 21.75 -3.54
C LEU A 411 7.59 20.44 -3.79
N CYS A 412 7.85 19.83 -4.94
CA CYS A 412 7.42 18.49 -5.26
C CYS A 412 8.60 17.53 -5.19
N VAL A 413 8.42 16.40 -4.52
CA VAL A 413 9.46 15.40 -4.32
C VAL A 413 8.95 14.06 -4.83
N GLY A 414 9.55 13.62 -5.94
CA GLY A 414 9.17 12.38 -6.61
C GLY A 414 9.79 11.14 -5.96
N ASN A 415 9.00 10.08 -5.85
CA ASN A 415 9.49 8.75 -5.56
C ASN A 415 9.35 7.86 -6.79
N ASN A 416 10.04 6.73 -6.76
CA ASN A 416 9.92 5.66 -7.74
C ASN A 416 9.63 4.35 -6.99
N PRO A 417 8.47 3.71 -7.23
CA PRO A 417 8.10 2.45 -6.59
C PRO A 417 9.15 1.35 -6.75
N ASP A 418 9.85 1.29 -7.88
CA ASP A 418 10.88 0.26 -8.16
C ASP A 418 12.15 0.47 -7.34
N ARG A 419 12.44 1.71 -6.90
CA ARG A 419 13.61 2.10 -6.11
C ARG A 419 13.28 2.60 -4.72
N GLN A 420 12.08 2.35 -4.27
CA GLN A 420 11.54 2.86 -3.00
C GLN A 420 12.46 2.62 -1.80
N ASN A 421 13.09 1.46 -1.69
CA ASN A 421 13.94 1.11 -0.55
C ASN A 421 15.18 2.00 -0.41
N ILE A 422 15.64 2.61 -1.49
CA ILE A 422 16.80 3.51 -1.51
C ILE A 422 16.31 4.95 -1.35
N TYR A 423 15.36 5.35 -2.19
CA TYR A 423 14.89 6.73 -2.22
C TYR A 423 14.14 7.12 -0.95
N SER A 424 13.42 6.20 -0.30
CA SER A 424 12.71 6.51 0.96
C SER A 424 13.62 7.00 2.07
N ALA A 425 14.90 6.60 2.08
CA ALA A 425 15.85 7.09 3.07
C ALA A 425 16.22 8.57 2.84
N ALA A 426 16.54 8.92 1.59
CA ALA A 426 16.79 10.32 1.21
C ALA A 426 15.54 11.18 1.40
N LEU A 427 14.38 10.70 0.93
CA LEU A 427 13.10 11.40 1.01
C LEU A 427 12.63 11.58 2.46
N GLY A 428 12.84 10.58 3.31
CA GLY A 428 12.58 10.67 4.74
C GLY A 428 13.36 11.79 5.41
N LEU A 429 14.62 11.99 4.99
CA LEU A 429 15.45 13.08 5.50
C LEU A 429 14.91 14.46 5.08
N TYR A 430 14.50 14.64 3.82
CA TYR A 430 13.84 15.89 3.39
C TYR A 430 12.57 16.13 4.20
N ASN A 431 11.72 15.12 4.37
CA ASN A 431 10.48 15.24 5.13
C ASN A 431 10.71 15.65 6.59
N SER A 432 11.66 14.98 7.27
CA SER A 432 12.01 15.31 8.66
C SER A 432 12.48 16.77 8.80
N ARG A 433 13.27 17.25 7.86
CA ARG A 433 13.78 18.65 7.88
C ARG A 433 12.68 19.66 7.55
N ILE A 434 11.85 19.37 6.55
CA ILE A 434 10.74 20.25 6.16
C ILE A 434 9.76 20.44 7.32
N VAL A 435 9.34 19.35 7.98
CA VAL A 435 8.42 19.39 9.11
C VAL A 435 8.92 20.33 10.22
N LYS A 436 10.22 20.30 10.52
CA LYS A 436 10.83 21.21 11.51
C LYS A 436 10.85 22.67 11.05
N LEU A 437 11.09 22.92 9.77
CA LEU A 437 11.27 24.27 9.25
C LEU A 437 9.95 24.98 9.00
N VAL A 438 8.91 24.26 8.55
CA VAL A 438 7.59 24.88 8.27
C VAL A 438 6.79 25.17 9.53
N ASN A 439 7.06 24.45 10.63
CA ASN A 439 6.34 24.62 11.89
C ASN A 439 6.97 25.67 12.81
N LYS A 440 7.14 26.87 12.30
CA LYS A 440 7.71 28.03 13.03
C LYS A 440 6.72 29.19 13.03
N LYS A 441 6.77 30.00 14.10
CA LYS A 441 5.97 31.23 14.19
C LYS A 441 6.39 32.24 13.13
N GLY A 442 5.44 33.04 12.63
CA GLY A 442 5.69 34.12 11.67
C GLY A 442 5.92 33.65 10.23
N GLN A 443 5.70 32.39 9.94
CA GLN A 443 5.80 31.83 8.59
C GLN A 443 4.46 31.92 7.85
N LEU A 444 4.49 31.81 6.52
CA LEU A 444 3.28 31.75 5.71
C LEU A 444 2.50 30.45 5.97
N LYS A 445 1.19 30.49 5.68
CA LYS A 445 0.37 29.28 5.67
C LYS A 445 0.93 28.27 4.67
N SER A 446 1.01 27.03 5.07
CA SER A 446 1.61 25.98 4.26
C SER A 446 0.85 24.66 4.35
N SER A 447 1.01 23.84 3.33
CA SER A 447 0.41 22.52 3.23
C SER A 447 1.49 21.46 3.01
N ILE A 448 1.34 20.34 3.70
CA ILE A 448 2.16 19.14 3.50
C ILE A 448 1.25 18.01 3.00
N ILE A 449 1.43 17.62 1.77
CA ILE A 449 0.67 16.57 1.11
C ILE A 449 1.60 15.37 0.93
N ILE A 450 1.19 14.23 1.48
CA ILE A 450 1.97 12.99 1.42
C ILE A 450 1.09 11.91 0.78
N ASP A 451 1.44 11.53 -0.44
CA ASP A 451 0.84 10.38 -1.11
C ASP A 451 1.52 9.09 -0.63
N GLU A 452 0.73 8.05 -0.30
CA GLU A 452 1.21 6.76 0.19
C GLU A 452 2.15 6.87 1.42
N LEU A 453 1.68 7.49 2.50
CA LEU A 453 2.45 7.71 3.75
C LEU A 453 3.20 6.47 4.28
N PRO A 454 2.69 5.22 4.19
CA PRO A 454 3.43 4.04 4.67
C PRO A 454 4.75 3.75 3.93
N THR A 455 5.01 4.42 2.82
CA THR A 455 6.23 4.20 2.01
C THR A 455 7.47 4.85 2.58
N ILE A 456 7.30 5.88 3.41
CA ILE A 456 8.38 6.65 4.04
C ILE A 456 8.24 6.66 5.57
N TYR A 457 9.36 6.85 6.26
CA TYR A 457 9.40 7.05 7.70
C TYR A 457 10.11 8.37 8.04
N PHE A 458 9.53 9.16 8.92
CA PHE A 458 10.18 10.35 9.50
C PHE A 458 9.52 10.70 10.83
N ARG A 459 10.33 11.26 11.73
CA ARG A 459 9.85 11.75 13.03
C ARG A 459 9.17 13.10 12.90
N GLY A 460 8.26 13.40 13.81
CA GLY A 460 7.71 14.73 14.00
C GLY A 460 6.39 14.99 13.28
N ILE A 461 5.83 14.00 12.58
CA ILE A 461 4.50 14.15 11.97
C ILE A 461 3.39 14.34 13.00
N ASP A 462 3.47 13.64 14.12
CA ASP A 462 2.61 13.77 15.29
C ASP A 462 2.73 15.15 15.91
N ASN A 463 3.95 15.67 16.07
CA ASN A 463 4.20 17.01 16.57
C ASN A 463 3.68 18.08 15.58
N LEU A 464 3.85 17.87 14.27
CA LEU A 464 3.31 18.78 13.27
C LEU A 464 1.78 18.92 13.40
N ILE A 465 1.08 17.78 13.53
CA ILE A 465 -0.38 17.73 13.68
C ILE A 465 -0.81 18.42 15.00
N ALA A 466 -0.12 18.15 16.09
CA ALA A 466 -0.46 18.68 17.41
C ALA A 466 -0.19 20.18 17.54
N VAL A 467 0.93 20.68 16.99
CA VAL A 467 1.42 22.05 17.20
C VAL A 467 0.83 23.04 16.20
N SER A 468 0.52 22.61 14.98
CA SER A 468 -0.10 23.50 13.98
C SER A 468 -1.42 24.14 14.48
N TYR A 469 -2.16 23.42 15.33
CA TYR A 469 -3.37 23.95 15.96
C TYR A 469 -3.12 25.00 17.06
N THR A 470 -2.06 24.85 17.83
CA THR A 470 -1.76 25.78 18.95
C THR A 470 -1.20 27.14 18.48
N HIS A 471 -0.51 27.18 17.36
CA HIS A 471 0.03 28.43 16.81
C HIS A 471 -1.05 29.35 16.19
N LEU A 472 -2.16 28.79 15.71
CA LEU A 472 -3.29 29.57 15.18
C LEU A 472 -4.14 30.20 16.26
N ARG A 473 -4.31 29.55 17.43
CA ARG A 473 -5.05 30.12 18.57
C ARG A 473 -4.41 31.39 19.15
N ALA A 474 -3.12 31.56 18.97
CA ALA A 474 -2.42 32.77 19.45
C ALA A 474 -2.72 34.03 18.63
N HIS A 475 -3.40 33.91 17.48
CA HIS A 475 -3.83 35.03 16.65
C HIS A 475 -5.33 35.36 16.74
N GLU A 476 -6.13 34.52 17.43
CA GLU A 476 -7.56 34.73 17.62
C GLU A 476 -7.92 35.45 18.95
N THR A 477 -6.95 35.81 19.76
CA THR A 477 -7.06 36.62 20.95
C THR A 477 -6.30 37.92 20.76
#